data_c48ef8fccca2c9df0f278f6e160532f2
#
_entry.id   c48ef8fccca2c9df0f278f6e160532f2
#
_cell.length_a   1.000
_cell.length_b   1.000
_cell.length_c   1.000
_cell.angle_alpha   90.00
_cell.angle_beta   90.00
_cell.angle_gamma   90.00
#
_symmetry.space_group_name_H-M   'P 1'
#
loop_
_entity.id
_entity.type
_entity.pdbx_description
1 polymer ?
#
loop_
_entity_poly.entity_id
_entity_poly.type
_entity_poly.pdbx_seq_one_letter_code
_entity_poly.pdbx_strand_id
1 'polypeptide(L)'
;RIESSELIINALEPYMQVVLIGDNTFGKPVGSFPLSSYNRILQTNNVEVVPITFAIANAAGKAEYFEGFPANFKVGDSPQFAWGDVKDLRLAAAIQYIRTGTVGNRMKDTYYKPTWEMIDAFKGLQQEFPVF
;
A
#
# COMPACT_ATOMS: atom_id res chain seq x y z
N ARG A 1 -7.14 -1.13 1.36
CA ARG A 1 -7.02 -1.75 0.03
C ARG A 1 -5.63 -1.61 -0.59
N ILE A 2 -4.79 -0.87 0.05
CA ILE A 2 -3.33 -0.87 -0.13
C ILE A 2 -2.77 -2.25 0.25
N GLU A 3 -3.38 -2.91 1.18
CA GLU A 3 -3.02 -4.23 1.72
C GLU A 3 -2.94 -5.34 0.66
N SER A 4 -3.84 -5.33 -0.32
CA SER A 4 -3.86 -6.36 -1.38
C SER A 4 -2.66 -6.26 -2.31
N SER A 5 -2.16 -5.05 -2.58
CA SER A 5 -0.98 -4.84 -3.41
C SER A 5 0.29 -5.31 -2.71
N GLU A 6 0.44 -5.02 -1.42
CA GLU A 6 1.58 -5.50 -0.62
C GLU A 6 1.57 -7.02 -0.46
N LEU A 7 0.38 -7.62 -0.32
CA LEU A 7 0.25 -9.07 -0.31
C LEU A 7 0.78 -9.70 -1.60
N ILE A 8 0.44 -9.15 -2.77
CA ILE A 8 0.93 -9.63 -4.06
C ILE A 8 2.45 -9.45 -4.17
N ILE A 9 2.97 -8.28 -3.80
CA ILE A 9 4.42 -8.01 -3.82
C ILE A 9 5.14 -9.03 -2.96
N ASN A 10 4.73 -9.18 -1.70
CA ASN A 10 5.34 -10.11 -0.76
C ASN A 10 5.27 -11.57 -1.25
N ALA A 11 4.12 -11.98 -1.78
CA ALA A 11 3.92 -13.34 -2.28
C ALA A 11 4.80 -13.68 -3.49
N LEU A 12 5.10 -12.71 -4.34
CA LEU A 12 5.89 -12.93 -5.55
C LEU A 12 7.41 -12.86 -5.33
N GLU A 13 7.88 -12.08 -4.33
CA GLU A 13 9.31 -11.90 -4.07
C GLU A 13 10.13 -13.20 -3.99
N PRO A 14 9.66 -14.31 -3.39
CA PRO A 14 10.43 -15.55 -3.34
C PRO A 14 10.61 -16.25 -4.70
N TYR A 15 9.81 -15.89 -5.70
CA TYR A 15 9.73 -16.61 -6.98
C TYR A 15 10.24 -15.79 -8.15
N MET A 16 10.25 -14.47 -8.03
CA MET A 16 10.66 -13.59 -9.13
C MET A 16 11.13 -12.23 -8.62
N GLN A 17 11.89 -11.53 -9.45
CA GLN A 17 12.23 -10.15 -9.18
C GLN A 17 10.99 -9.26 -9.33
N VAL A 18 10.59 -8.59 -8.25
CA VAL A 18 9.54 -7.58 -8.27
C VAL A 18 10.18 -6.20 -8.32
N VAL A 19 9.77 -5.38 -9.28
CA VAL A 19 10.28 -4.01 -9.45
C VAL A 19 9.18 -3.02 -9.13
N LEU A 20 9.41 -2.18 -8.13
CA LEU A 20 8.47 -1.17 -7.66
C LEU A 20 8.85 0.21 -8.21
N ILE A 21 7.90 0.85 -8.90
CA ILE A 21 8.06 2.18 -9.49
C ILE A 21 6.99 3.10 -8.89
N GLY A 22 7.41 4.19 -8.29
CA GLY A 22 6.52 5.13 -7.64
C GLY A 22 7.04 5.58 -6.29
N ASP A 23 6.26 5.39 -5.24
CA ASP A 23 6.69 5.65 -3.87
C ASP A 23 6.76 4.36 -3.05
N ASN A 24 7.27 4.45 -1.82
CA ASN A 24 7.25 3.34 -0.89
C ASN A 24 5.81 2.93 -0.59
N THR A 25 5.58 1.65 -0.36
CA THR A 25 4.27 1.18 0.07
C THR A 25 4.01 1.51 1.54
N PHE A 26 2.81 1.29 2.00
CA PHE A 26 2.39 1.73 3.34
C PHE A 26 2.98 0.90 4.49
N GLY A 27 3.02 -0.42 4.34
CA GLY A 27 3.54 -1.32 5.37
C GLY A 27 2.48 -1.88 6.30
N LYS A 28 1.63 -2.75 5.79
CA LYS A 28 0.61 -3.43 6.61
C LYS A 28 0.63 -4.94 6.42
N PRO A 29 1.57 -5.64 7.07
CA PRO A 29 1.72 -7.10 6.96
C PRO A 29 0.70 -7.89 7.77
N VAL A 30 -0.43 -7.29 8.14
CA VAL A 30 -1.42 -7.88 9.05
C VAL A 30 -2.81 -7.86 8.44
N GLY A 31 -3.64 -8.76 8.89
CA GLY A 31 -5.04 -8.85 8.49
C GLY A 31 -5.99 -9.08 9.66
N SER A 32 -7.26 -8.99 9.37
CA SER A 32 -8.32 -9.04 10.37
C SER A 32 -9.51 -9.84 9.86
N PHE A 33 -10.14 -10.57 10.76
CA PHE A 33 -11.44 -11.18 10.52
C PHE A 33 -12.52 -10.44 11.32
N PRO A 34 -13.67 -10.14 10.68
CA PRO A 34 -14.80 -9.55 11.37
C PRO A 34 -15.39 -10.53 12.40
N LEU A 35 -15.45 -10.12 13.66
CA LEU A 35 -15.96 -10.99 14.75
C LEU A 35 -17.46 -11.22 14.66
N SER A 36 -18.23 -10.33 14.02
CA SER A 36 -19.68 -10.53 13.81
C SER A 36 -19.96 -11.82 13.03
N SER A 37 -19.06 -12.27 12.15
CA SER A 37 -19.20 -13.53 11.41
C SER A 37 -19.25 -14.76 12.30
N TYR A 38 -18.78 -14.66 13.53
CA TYR A 38 -18.68 -15.77 14.51
C TYR A 38 -19.44 -15.50 15.81
N ASN A 39 -20.01 -14.31 15.98
CA ASN A 39 -20.66 -13.90 17.22
C ASN A 39 -22.08 -13.36 16.97
N ARG A 40 -23.09 -14.15 17.37
CA ARG A 40 -24.50 -13.83 17.18
C ARG A 40 -24.95 -12.55 17.90
N ILE A 41 -24.33 -12.22 19.04
CA ILE A 41 -24.67 -11.00 19.80
C ILE A 41 -24.28 -9.76 18.99
N LEU A 42 -23.10 -9.78 18.40
CA LEU A 42 -22.62 -8.68 17.54
C LEU A 42 -23.52 -8.52 16.32
N GLN A 43 -23.91 -9.64 15.67
CA GLN A 43 -24.83 -9.62 14.53
C GLN A 43 -26.19 -9.02 14.91
N THR A 44 -26.77 -9.48 16.02
CA THR A 44 -28.09 -9.03 16.46
C THR A 44 -28.13 -7.54 16.80
N ASN A 45 -27.01 -7.00 17.30
CA ASN A 45 -26.91 -5.59 17.67
C ASN A 45 -26.33 -4.71 16.56
N ASN A 46 -26.07 -5.26 15.35
CA ASN A 46 -25.45 -4.55 14.23
C ASN A 46 -24.10 -3.89 14.61
N VAL A 47 -23.32 -4.57 15.47
CA VAL A 47 -21.99 -4.14 15.89
C VAL A 47 -20.93 -4.97 15.17
N GLU A 48 -19.93 -4.30 14.60
CA GLU A 48 -18.77 -4.96 14.01
C GLU A 48 -17.52 -4.66 14.82
N VAL A 49 -16.75 -5.71 15.11
CA VAL A 49 -15.43 -5.60 15.74
C VAL A 49 -14.44 -6.33 14.84
N VAL A 50 -13.40 -5.63 14.40
CA VAL A 50 -12.44 -6.12 13.41
C VAL A 50 -11.01 -6.00 13.98
N PRO A 51 -10.62 -6.83 14.94
CA PRO A 51 -9.28 -6.81 15.51
C PRO A 51 -8.26 -7.35 14.52
N ILE A 52 -7.01 -6.97 14.67
CA ILE A 52 -5.89 -7.62 13.97
C ILE A 52 -5.79 -9.04 14.51
N THR A 53 -5.88 -10.05 13.63
CA THR A 53 -5.96 -11.46 14.00
C THR A 53 -4.86 -12.32 13.43
N PHE A 54 -4.17 -11.86 12.37
CA PHE A 54 -3.08 -12.64 11.76
C PHE A 54 -2.04 -11.74 11.11
N ALA A 55 -0.82 -12.26 10.97
CA ALA A 55 0.24 -11.69 10.15
C ALA A 55 0.37 -12.47 8.83
N ILE A 56 0.80 -11.77 7.79
CA ILE A 56 0.94 -12.30 6.42
C ILE A 56 2.42 -12.56 6.16
N ALA A 57 2.79 -13.84 6.01
CA ALA A 57 4.13 -14.23 5.61
C ALA A 57 4.15 -14.79 4.19
N ASN A 58 5.26 -14.60 3.46
CA ASN A 58 5.48 -15.24 2.17
C ASN A 58 6.09 -16.64 2.33
N ALA A 59 6.34 -17.33 1.21
CA ALA A 59 6.90 -18.69 1.21
C ALA A 59 8.32 -18.78 1.82
N ALA A 60 9.05 -17.66 1.90
CA ALA A 60 10.35 -17.57 2.58
C ALA A 60 10.24 -17.18 4.06
N GLY A 61 9.02 -17.03 4.60
CA GLY A 61 8.76 -16.62 5.98
C GLY A 61 8.84 -15.11 6.23
N LYS A 62 9.00 -14.27 5.21
CA LYS A 62 9.05 -12.82 5.35
C LYS A 62 7.66 -12.27 5.69
N ALA A 63 7.51 -11.70 6.89
CA ALA A 63 6.28 -11.09 7.38
C ALA A 63 6.50 -9.65 7.89
N GLU A 64 7.74 -9.22 8.05
CA GLU A 64 8.10 -7.95 8.68
C GLU A 64 8.31 -6.86 7.64
N TYR A 65 7.22 -6.30 7.08
CA TYR A 65 7.27 -5.15 6.19
C TYR A 65 6.38 -4.00 6.69
N PHE A 66 6.48 -3.72 8.01
CA PHE A 66 5.72 -2.64 8.65
C PHE A 66 6.07 -1.24 8.14
N GLU A 67 7.28 -1.08 7.60
CA GLU A 67 7.73 0.16 6.95
C GLU A 67 7.40 0.18 5.44
N GLY A 68 6.69 -0.83 4.95
CA GLY A 68 6.40 -1.02 3.54
C GLY A 68 7.57 -1.53 2.71
N PHE A 69 7.32 -1.67 1.42
CA PHE A 69 8.35 -2.02 0.43
C PHE A 69 8.92 -0.73 -0.17
N PRO A 70 10.25 -0.54 -0.15
CA PRO A 70 10.86 0.61 -0.79
C PRO A 70 10.72 0.53 -2.31
N ALA A 71 10.40 1.65 -2.96
CA ALA A 71 10.39 1.73 -4.41
C ALA A 71 11.82 1.58 -4.97
N ASN A 72 11.99 0.72 -5.97
CA ASN A 72 13.24 0.61 -6.72
C ASN A 72 13.55 1.89 -7.51
N PHE A 73 12.49 2.51 -8.04
CA PHE A 73 12.56 3.78 -8.73
C PHE A 73 11.50 4.73 -8.20
N LYS A 74 11.94 5.80 -7.53
CA LYS A 74 11.02 6.84 -7.06
C LYS A 74 10.57 7.70 -8.21
N VAL A 75 9.25 7.71 -8.47
CA VAL A 75 8.60 8.47 -9.52
C VAL A 75 7.35 9.12 -8.95
N GLY A 76 7.22 10.42 -9.14
CA GLY A 76 6.07 11.20 -8.67
C GLY A 76 4.77 10.74 -9.30
N ASP A 77 3.67 11.09 -8.62
CA ASP A 77 2.33 10.89 -9.16
C ASP A 77 1.98 11.99 -10.17
N SER A 78 1.09 11.69 -11.10
CA SER A 78 0.64 12.61 -12.15
C SER A 78 -0.89 12.51 -12.31
N PRO A 79 -1.66 12.94 -11.29
CA PRO A 79 -3.12 12.73 -11.22
C PRO A 79 -3.90 13.47 -12.31
N GLN A 80 -3.27 14.36 -13.06
CA GLN A 80 -3.87 15.06 -14.20
C GLN A 80 -4.10 14.17 -15.43
N PHE A 81 -3.49 12.98 -15.46
CA PHE A 81 -3.65 12.03 -16.56
C PHE A 81 -4.63 10.91 -16.18
N ALA A 82 -5.38 10.43 -17.14
CA ALA A 82 -6.28 9.30 -16.95
C ALA A 82 -5.49 7.99 -16.72
N TRP A 83 -6.13 7.04 -16.05
CA TRP A 83 -5.56 5.70 -15.87
C TRP A 83 -5.30 5.03 -17.23
N GLY A 84 -4.05 4.58 -17.42
CA GLY A 84 -3.60 3.98 -18.67
C GLY A 84 -3.08 4.96 -19.71
N ASP A 85 -3.13 6.28 -19.46
CA ASP A 85 -2.50 7.28 -20.34
C ASP A 85 -0.97 7.11 -20.27
N VAL A 86 -0.34 6.94 -21.42
CA VAL A 86 1.13 6.82 -21.52
C VAL A 86 1.89 8.09 -21.10
N LYS A 87 1.19 9.21 -20.89
CA LYS A 87 1.74 10.44 -20.33
C LYS A 87 1.82 10.40 -18.80
N ASP A 88 1.13 9.45 -18.13
CA ASP A 88 1.29 9.24 -16.71
C ASP A 88 2.74 8.87 -16.41
N LEU A 89 3.36 9.57 -15.47
CA LEU A 89 4.80 9.45 -15.19
C LEU A 89 5.18 8.06 -14.72
N ARG A 90 4.35 7.42 -13.89
CA ARG A 90 4.63 6.07 -13.36
C ARG A 90 4.47 5.02 -14.44
N LEU A 91 3.43 5.12 -15.26
CA LEU A 91 3.22 4.22 -16.40
C LEU A 91 4.32 4.40 -17.45
N ALA A 92 4.67 5.63 -17.78
CA ALA A 92 5.77 5.93 -18.70
C ALA A 92 7.11 5.35 -18.21
N ALA A 93 7.41 5.50 -16.93
CA ALA A 93 8.60 4.93 -16.30
C ALA A 93 8.60 3.39 -16.34
N ALA A 94 7.46 2.76 -16.08
CA ALA A 94 7.33 1.31 -16.16
C ALA A 94 7.52 0.79 -17.59
N ILE A 95 6.93 1.44 -18.60
CA ILE A 95 7.12 1.11 -20.00
C ILE A 95 8.59 1.28 -20.41
N GLN A 96 9.23 2.36 -19.98
CA GLN A 96 10.66 2.58 -20.25
C GLN A 96 11.51 1.51 -19.61
N TYR A 97 11.28 1.17 -18.34
CA TYR A 97 12.00 0.12 -17.64
C TYR A 97 11.87 -1.24 -18.35
N ILE A 98 10.68 -1.63 -18.78
CA ILE A 98 10.45 -2.86 -19.55
C ILE A 98 11.27 -2.89 -20.85
N ARG A 99 11.40 -1.75 -21.52
CA ARG A 99 12.12 -1.64 -22.81
C ARG A 99 13.64 -1.58 -22.67
N THR A 100 14.14 -0.94 -21.62
CA THR A 100 15.56 -0.55 -21.52
C THR A 100 16.26 -1.06 -20.26
N GLY A 101 15.54 -1.63 -19.30
CA GLY A 101 16.06 -2.02 -17.99
C GLY A 101 16.35 -0.84 -17.04
N THR A 102 16.04 0.39 -17.44
CA THR A 102 16.32 1.59 -16.64
C THR A 102 15.17 2.59 -16.69
N VAL A 103 15.07 3.42 -15.63
CA VAL A 103 14.19 4.58 -15.60
C VAL A 103 15.03 5.84 -15.80
N GLY A 104 14.63 6.69 -16.76
CA GLY A 104 15.38 7.92 -17.10
C GLY A 104 15.42 8.90 -15.91
N ASN A 105 16.52 9.65 -15.81
CA ASN A 105 16.76 10.58 -14.70
C ASN A 105 15.68 11.68 -14.60
N ARG A 106 15.12 12.13 -15.72
CA ARG A 106 14.02 13.12 -15.74
C ARG A 106 12.78 12.69 -14.95
N MET A 107 12.52 11.41 -14.86
CA MET A 107 11.36 10.86 -14.11
C MET A 107 11.64 10.76 -12.63
N LYS A 108 12.91 10.70 -12.21
CA LYS A 108 13.31 10.66 -10.80
C LYS A 108 13.17 12.03 -10.12
N ASP A 109 13.39 13.11 -10.87
CA ASP A 109 13.39 14.49 -10.35
C ASP A 109 11.98 15.08 -10.22
N THR A 110 10.97 14.45 -10.77
CA THR A 110 9.56 14.90 -10.72
C THR A 110 8.78 14.35 -9.52
N TYR A 111 9.46 14.00 -8.44
CA TYR A 111 8.78 13.64 -7.20
C TYR A 111 8.08 14.86 -6.62
N TYR A 112 6.81 15.02 -6.96
CA TYR A 112 5.94 16.01 -6.35
C TYR A 112 5.42 15.46 -5.03
N LYS A 113 5.98 15.94 -3.91
CA LYS A 113 5.41 15.66 -2.60
C LYS A 113 4.06 16.39 -2.53
N PRO A 114 2.94 15.68 -2.42
CA PRO A 114 1.66 16.37 -2.28
C PRO A 114 1.69 17.27 -1.05
N THR A 115 1.33 18.53 -1.22
CA THR A 115 1.26 19.53 -0.14
C THR A 115 -0.09 19.53 0.58
N TRP A 116 -0.91 18.51 0.39
CA TRP A 116 -2.15 18.39 1.12
C TRP A 116 -1.89 17.82 2.50
N GLU A 117 -2.17 18.62 3.50
CA GLU A 117 -2.34 18.10 4.84
C GLU A 117 -3.56 17.19 4.84
N MET A 118 -3.38 15.94 5.23
CA MET A 118 -4.50 15.06 5.51
C MET A 118 -5.21 15.67 6.73
N ILE A 119 -6.37 16.30 6.48
CA ILE A 119 -7.25 16.72 7.57
C ILE A 119 -7.75 15.42 8.18
N ASP A 120 -7.13 15.01 9.28
CA ASP A 120 -7.58 13.89 10.08
C ASP A 120 -8.92 14.28 10.74
N ALA A 121 -10.02 13.89 10.09
CA ALA A 121 -11.36 14.12 10.60
C ALA A 121 -11.61 13.44 11.96
N PHE A 122 -10.72 12.55 12.38
CA PHE A 122 -10.79 11.80 13.63
C PHE A 122 -9.84 12.30 14.71
N LYS A 123 -9.08 13.36 14.46
CA LYS A 123 -8.08 13.90 15.39
C LYS A 123 -8.63 14.23 16.79
N GLY A 124 -9.92 14.56 16.90
CA GLY A 124 -10.64 14.75 18.17
C GLY A 124 -11.08 13.44 18.82
N LEU A 125 -11.50 12.45 18.03
CA LEU A 125 -12.01 11.17 18.53
C LEU A 125 -10.90 10.24 19.03
N GLN A 126 -9.70 10.32 18.50
CA GLN A 126 -8.55 9.55 18.97
C GLN A 126 -8.09 9.95 20.38
N GLN A 127 -8.42 11.17 20.85
CA GLN A 127 -8.14 11.61 22.22
C GLN A 127 -9.14 11.07 23.24
N GLU A 128 -10.35 10.70 22.80
CA GLU A 128 -11.40 10.19 23.68
C GLU A 128 -11.37 8.67 23.88
N PHE A 129 -10.72 7.96 22.96
CA PHE A 129 -10.58 6.50 23.01
C PHE A 129 -9.10 6.11 22.89
N PRO A 130 -8.36 6.05 24.02
CA PRO A 130 -7.03 5.50 24.02
C PRO A 130 -7.10 4.04 23.56
N VAL A 131 -6.55 3.77 22.40
CA VAL A 131 -6.38 2.40 21.90
C VAL A 131 -5.22 1.80 22.68
N PHE A 132 -5.52 0.83 23.54
CA PHE A 132 -4.54 0.03 24.27
C PHE A 132 -3.83 -0.94 23.35
#